data_076a67910607cad0b471f067b370e507
#
_entry.id   076a67910607cad0b471f067b370e507
#
_cell.length_a   1.000
_cell.length_b   1.000
_cell.length_c   1.000
_cell.angle_alpha   90.00
_cell.angle_beta   90.00
_cell.angle_gamma   90.00
#
_symmetry.space_group_name_H-M   'P 1'
#
loop_
_entity.id
_entity.type
_entity.pdbx_description
1 polymer ?
#
loop_
_entity_poly.entity_id
_entity_poly.type
_entity_poly.pdbx_seq_one_letter_code
_entity_poly.pdbx_strand_id
1 'polypeptide(L)'
;MGIHSSFLCLTAEIISEPPNNRLSKFDGKMQWKGQTYSLDNEKILLRGCVLRNTEWCYGVVIFAGKDTKLMMNSGKTKFKRTHIDRFMNKLIIGVSVICDAPTLIDL
;
A
#
# COMPACT_ATOMS: atom_id res chain seq x y z
N MET A 1 -7.49 3.62 38.17
CA MET A 1 -6.23 3.23 37.52
C MET A 1 -6.10 4.11 36.27
N GLY A 2 -5.45 5.25 36.45
CA GLY A 2 -5.46 6.34 35.48
C GLY A 2 -4.47 6.08 34.35
N ILE A 3 -4.95 6.08 33.12
CA ILE A 3 -4.10 6.12 31.92
C ILE A 3 -3.60 7.55 31.78
N HIS A 4 -2.42 7.82 32.30
CA HIS A 4 -1.70 9.04 31.99
C HIS A 4 -1.23 8.98 30.53
N SER A 5 -2.05 9.44 29.62
CA SER A 5 -1.62 9.80 28.26
C SER A 5 -0.90 11.14 28.33
N SER A 6 0.35 11.12 28.83
CA SER A 6 1.28 12.20 28.58
C SER A 6 1.69 12.13 27.11
N PHE A 7 0.92 12.78 26.24
CA PHE A 7 1.39 13.19 24.93
C PHE A 7 2.47 14.25 25.15
N LEU A 8 3.67 13.80 25.50
CA LEU A 8 4.87 14.59 25.36
C LEU A 8 4.96 14.99 23.89
N CYS A 9 4.96 16.27 23.63
CA CYS A 9 5.24 16.85 22.33
C CYS A 9 6.61 16.31 21.87
N LEU A 10 6.60 15.20 21.14
CA LEU A 10 7.79 14.58 20.57
C LEU A 10 8.18 15.41 19.34
N THR A 11 8.92 16.48 19.58
CA THR A 11 9.63 17.20 18.52
C THR A 11 10.83 16.37 18.10
N ALA A 12 10.59 15.34 17.28
CA ALA A 12 11.65 14.57 16.64
C ALA A 12 11.62 14.86 15.15
N GLU A 13 12.78 15.10 14.58
CA GLU A 13 12.96 15.22 13.14
C GLU A 13 13.46 13.90 12.57
N ILE A 14 12.75 13.36 11.58
CA ILE A 14 13.13 12.12 10.90
C ILE A 14 13.50 12.45 9.46
N ILE A 15 14.75 12.18 9.11
CA ILE A 15 15.28 12.33 7.76
C ILE A 15 15.44 10.93 7.21
N SER A 16 14.66 10.59 6.19
CA SER A 16 14.70 9.28 5.52
C SER A 16 15.22 9.40 4.10
N GLU A 17 15.77 8.31 3.59
CA GLU A 17 16.06 8.19 2.16
C GLU A 17 14.79 8.36 1.31
N PRO A 18 14.90 8.76 0.02
CA PRO A 18 13.77 8.80 -0.89
C PRO A 18 13.20 7.39 -1.11
N PRO A 19 11.91 7.28 -1.52
CA PRO A 19 11.29 5.99 -1.80
C PRO A 19 12.10 5.18 -2.80
N ASN A 20 12.38 3.92 -2.47
CA ASN A 20 13.11 2.99 -3.32
C ASN A 20 12.59 1.56 -3.15
N ASN A 21 12.98 0.69 -4.06
CA ASN A 21 12.54 -0.71 -4.10
C ASN A 21 13.45 -1.69 -3.33
N ARG A 22 14.49 -1.20 -2.65
CA ARG A 22 15.43 -2.06 -1.91
C ARG A 22 14.83 -2.48 -0.59
N LEU A 23 14.39 -3.73 -0.47
CA LEU A 23 13.78 -4.28 0.74
C LEU A 23 14.78 -4.49 1.88
N SER A 24 16.05 -4.79 1.54
CA SER A 24 17.10 -5.15 2.50
C SER A 24 17.92 -3.95 2.98
N LYS A 25 17.65 -2.75 2.49
CA LYS A 25 18.42 -1.57 2.86
C LYS A 25 17.49 -0.40 3.15
N PHE A 26 17.76 0.25 4.28
CA PHE A 26 17.13 1.50 4.68
C PHE A 26 18.17 2.38 5.38
N ASP A 27 18.29 3.62 4.93
CA ASP A 27 19.16 4.61 5.53
C ASP A 27 18.35 5.82 5.98
N GLY A 28 18.39 6.12 7.27
CA GLY A 28 17.70 7.26 7.84
C GLY A 28 18.38 7.77 9.10
N LYS A 29 17.96 8.92 9.56
CA LYS A 29 18.43 9.55 10.81
C LYS A 29 17.23 10.13 11.55
N MET A 30 17.24 9.96 12.86
CA MET A 30 16.27 10.60 13.75
C MET A 30 17.02 11.53 14.71
N GLN A 31 16.61 12.77 14.76
CA GLN A 31 17.12 13.74 15.72
C GLN A 31 16.08 13.94 16.82
N TRP A 32 16.46 13.65 18.03
CA TRP A 32 15.60 13.80 19.20
C TRP A 32 16.38 14.33 20.39
N LYS A 33 15.88 15.37 21.01
CA LYS A 33 16.52 16.02 22.19
C LYS A 33 18.01 16.33 21.98
N GLY A 34 18.39 16.76 20.79
CA GLY A 34 19.79 17.09 20.46
C GLY A 34 20.70 15.89 20.20
N GLN A 35 20.18 14.68 20.25
CA GLN A 35 20.90 13.45 19.89
C GLN A 35 20.45 12.94 18.53
N THR A 36 21.40 12.41 17.77
CA THR A 36 21.16 11.83 16.45
C THR A 36 21.23 10.32 16.54
N TYR A 37 20.16 9.65 16.12
CA TYR A 37 20.06 8.19 16.06
C TYR A 37 20.07 7.74 14.62
N SER A 38 20.91 6.76 14.29
CA SER A 38 20.89 6.11 12.98
C SER A 38 19.69 5.16 12.88
N LEU A 39 19.00 5.22 11.75
CA LEU A 39 17.88 4.34 11.43
C LEU A 39 18.32 3.39 10.33
N ASP A 40 18.50 2.14 10.70
CA ASP A 40 18.92 1.07 9.81
C ASP A 40 17.71 0.19 9.41
N ASN A 41 17.97 -0.79 8.57
CA ASN A 41 16.94 -1.74 8.09
C ASN A 41 16.22 -2.50 9.22
N GLU A 42 16.83 -2.65 10.38
CA GLU A 42 16.21 -3.30 11.54
C GLU A 42 15.14 -2.45 12.22
N LYS A 43 15.15 -1.14 11.96
CA LYS A 43 14.23 -0.17 12.56
C LYS A 43 13.09 0.24 11.65
N ILE A 44 12.99 -0.37 10.46
CA ILE A 44 11.88 -0.16 9.54
C ILE A 44 10.91 -1.34 9.58
N LEU A 45 9.62 -1.03 9.61
CA LEU A 45 8.56 -2.03 9.45
C LEU A 45 8.00 -1.92 8.04
N LEU A 46 8.08 -3.01 7.29
CA LEU A 46 7.54 -3.08 5.94
C LEU A 46 6.03 -3.28 5.97
N ARG A 47 5.35 -2.80 4.95
CA ARG A 47 3.91 -3.03 4.76
C ARG A 47 3.61 -4.53 4.74
N GLY A 48 2.59 -4.95 5.48
CA GLY A 48 2.16 -6.35 5.56
C GLY A 48 2.93 -7.22 6.57
N CYS A 49 3.90 -6.66 7.28
CA CYS A 49 4.56 -7.35 8.38
C CYS A 49 3.63 -7.49 9.59
N VAL A 50 3.81 -8.57 10.33
CA VAL A 50 3.10 -8.85 11.58
C VAL A 50 4.08 -8.70 12.74
N LEU A 51 3.71 -7.89 13.73
CA LEU A 51 4.47 -7.74 14.96
C LEU A 51 4.27 -9.00 15.83
N ARG A 52 5.37 -9.63 16.25
CA ARG A 52 5.33 -10.83 17.10
C ARG A 52 6.13 -10.58 18.38
N ASN A 53 5.72 -11.26 19.46
CA ASN A 53 6.39 -11.22 20.76
C ASN A 53 6.60 -9.82 21.33
N THR A 54 5.73 -8.88 20.97
CA THR A 54 5.79 -7.49 21.39
C THR A 54 4.37 -7.02 21.66
N GLU A 55 4.13 -6.47 22.85
CA GLU A 55 2.80 -6.02 23.24
C GLU A 55 2.40 -4.74 22.48
N TRP A 56 3.35 -3.83 22.30
CA TRP A 56 3.12 -2.57 21.59
C TRP A 56 4.40 -2.03 20.96
N CYS A 57 4.24 -1.22 19.92
CA CYS A 57 5.31 -0.43 19.35
C CYS A 57 4.77 0.92 18.88
N TYR A 58 5.65 1.92 18.84
CA TYR A 58 5.36 3.21 18.21
C TYR A 58 6.08 3.27 16.87
N GLY A 59 5.37 3.76 15.86
CA GLY A 59 5.93 3.91 14.52
C GLY A 59 5.43 5.18 13.85
N VAL A 60 6.25 5.73 12.97
CA VAL A 60 5.91 6.85 12.11
C VAL A 60 5.84 6.34 10.67
N VAL A 61 4.76 6.65 9.98
CA VAL A 61 4.61 6.30 8.57
C VAL A 61 5.44 7.25 7.72
N ILE A 62 6.44 6.72 7.03
CA ILE A 62 7.34 7.49 6.14
C ILE A 62 6.96 7.35 4.68
N PHE A 63 6.43 6.20 4.26
CA PHE A 63 5.98 5.93 2.89
C PHE A 63 4.59 5.32 2.88
N ALA A 64 3.75 5.73 1.93
CA ALA A 64 2.38 5.24 1.79
C ALA A 64 2.03 4.89 0.34
N GLY A 65 1.00 4.08 0.15
CA GLY A 65 0.50 3.74 -1.18
C GLY A 65 1.52 3.08 -2.09
N LYS A 66 1.77 3.70 -3.23
CA LYS A 66 2.69 3.20 -4.27
C LYS A 66 4.16 3.37 -3.91
N ASP A 67 4.48 4.27 -2.99
CA ASP A 67 5.84 4.61 -2.59
C ASP A 67 6.40 3.65 -1.54
N THR A 68 5.60 2.71 -1.07
CA THR A 68 6.09 1.66 -0.18
C THR A 68 7.02 0.70 -0.92
N LYS A 69 8.12 0.29 -0.27
CA LYS A 69 9.12 -0.61 -0.85
C LYS A 69 8.50 -1.87 -1.46
N LEU A 70 7.47 -2.42 -0.82
CA LEU A 70 6.78 -3.61 -1.31
C LEU A 70 6.01 -3.34 -2.60
N MET A 71 5.30 -2.21 -2.68
CA MET A 71 4.52 -1.86 -3.88
C MET A 71 5.41 -1.49 -5.07
N MET A 72 6.57 -0.92 -4.82
CA MET A 72 7.56 -0.63 -5.87
C MET A 72 8.17 -1.91 -6.45
N ASN A 73 8.22 -3.00 -5.68
CA ASN A 73 8.65 -4.32 -6.15
C ASN A 73 7.51 -5.14 -6.77
N SER A 74 6.25 -4.83 -6.47
CA SER A 74 5.14 -5.48 -7.13
C SER A 74 5.04 -4.94 -8.57
N GLY A 75 5.32 -5.80 -9.55
CA GLY A 75 5.17 -5.46 -10.96
C GLY A 75 3.75 -5.02 -11.29
N LYS A 76 3.59 -4.25 -12.38
CA LYS A 76 2.26 -3.88 -12.90
C LYS A 76 1.50 -5.16 -13.26
N THR A 77 0.57 -5.56 -12.40
CA THR A 77 -0.35 -6.66 -12.68
C THR A 77 -1.27 -6.23 -13.81
N LYS A 78 -1.06 -6.78 -15.00
CA LYS A 78 -2.05 -6.70 -16.07
C LYS A 78 -3.11 -7.76 -15.80
N PHE A 79 -4.37 -7.38 -15.74
CA PHE A 79 -5.46 -8.35 -15.72
C PHE A 79 -5.37 -9.20 -16.98
N LYS A 80 -5.03 -10.48 -16.81
CA LYS A 80 -5.07 -11.45 -17.89
C LYS A 80 -6.54 -11.79 -18.12
N ARG A 81 -7.15 -11.17 -19.12
CA ARG A 81 -8.48 -11.60 -19.58
C ARG A 81 -8.31 -12.89 -20.38
N THR A 82 -8.98 -13.94 -19.93
CA THR A 82 -9.01 -15.21 -20.64
C THR A 82 -9.75 -15.06 -21.96
N HIS A 83 -9.48 -15.95 -22.89
CA HIS A 83 -10.20 -15.99 -24.17
C HIS A 83 -11.70 -16.21 -23.93
N ILE A 84 -12.05 -16.99 -22.91
CA ILE A 84 -13.42 -17.26 -22.47
C ILE A 84 -14.14 -15.98 -22.03
N ASP A 85 -13.49 -15.13 -21.24
CA ASP A 85 -14.10 -13.86 -20.81
C ASP A 85 -14.45 -12.94 -21.98
N ARG A 86 -13.58 -12.91 -22.99
CA ARG A 86 -13.84 -12.13 -24.22
C ARG A 86 -14.99 -12.70 -25.02
N PHE A 87 -15.09 -14.02 -25.10
CA PHE A 87 -16.16 -14.71 -25.81
C PHE A 87 -17.50 -14.50 -25.09
N MET A 88 -17.53 -14.67 -23.76
CA MET A 88 -18.73 -14.43 -22.96
C MET A 88 -19.24 -12.99 -23.07
N ASN A 89 -18.36 -12.02 -23.05
CA ASN A 89 -18.76 -10.62 -23.24
C ASN A 89 -19.38 -10.37 -24.60
N LYS A 90 -18.86 -10.99 -25.66
CA LYS A 90 -19.45 -10.89 -27.01
C LYS A 90 -20.84 -11.55 -27.10
N LEU A 91 -21.01 -12.69 -26.42
CA LEU A 91 -22.31 -13.36 -26.35
C LEU A 91 -23.36 -12.53 -25.62
N ILE A 92 -23.00 -11.96 -24.46
CA ILE A 92 -23.91 -11.11 -23.65
C ILE A 92 -24.35 -9.90 -24.47
N ILE A 93 -23.41 -9.21 -25.14
CA ILE A 93 -23.72 -8.04 -25.97
C ILE A 93 -24.61 -8.47 -27.16
N GLY A 94 -24.32 -9.62 -27.81
CA GLY A 94 -25.11 -10.12 -28.90
C GLY A 94 -26.55 -10.47 -28.51
N VAL A 95 -26.75 -11.13 -27.38
CA VAL A 95 -28.09 -11.46 -26.85
C VAL A 95 -28.84 -10.17 -26.46
N SER A 96 -28.19 -9.19 -25.85
CA SER A 96 -28.81 -7.91 -25.50
C SER A 96 -29.32 -7.19 -26.75
N VAL A 97 -28.52 -7.11 -27.81
CA VAL A 97 -28.93 -6.46 -29.06
C VAL A 97 -30.10 -7.19 -29.73
N ILE A 98 -30.16 -8.53 -29.66
CA ILE A 98 -31.27 -9.31 -30.21
C ILE A 98 -32.56 -9.13 -29.41
N CYS A 99 -32.46 -9.00 -28.06
CA CYS A 99 -33.61 -8.75 -27.19
C CYS A 99 -34.21 -7.35 -27.38
N ASP A 100 -33.38 -6.36 -27.70
CA ASP A 100 -33.85 -4.98 -27.95
C ASP A 100 -34.35 -4.75 -29.39
N ALA A 101 -34.06 -5.68 -30.32
CA ALA A 101 -34.49 -5.58 -31.72
C ALA A 101 -36.04 -5.67 -31.96
N PRO A 102 -36.82 -6.46 -31.20
CA PRO A 102 -38.28 -6.52 -31.44
C PRO A 102 -39.02 -5.23 -31.05
N THR A 103 -38.45 -4.39 -30.19
CA THR A 103 -39.10 -3.12 -29.85
C THR A 103 -38.98 -2.02 -30.93
N LEU A 104 -38.14 -2.24 -31.94
CA LEU A 104 -37.95 -1.34 -33.08
C LEU A 104 -38.82 -1.72 -34.32
N ILE A 105 -39.54 -2.85 -34.29
CA ILE A 105 -40.34 -3.33 -35.42
C ILE A 105 -41.83 -2.99 -35.23
N ASP A 106 -42.24 -2.56 -34.03
CA ASP A 106 -43.63 -2.16 -33.72
C ASP A 106 -43.84 -0.62 -33.78
N LEU A 107 -43.21 0.06 -34.74
CA LEU A 107 -43.53 1.44 -35.09
C LEU A 107 -43.87 1.55 -36.58
#